data_3dc7011c5ed742005ad9caa016d4a933
#
_entry.id   3dc7011c5ed742005ad9caa016d4a933
#
_cell.length_a   1.000
_cell.length_b   1.000
_cell.length_c   1.000
_cell.angle_alpha   90.00
_cell.angle_beta   90.00
_cell.angle_gamma   90.00
#
_symmetry.space_group_name_H-M   'P 1'
#
loop_
_entity.id
_entity.type
_entity.pdbx_description
1 polymer ?
#
loop_
_entity_poly.entity_id
_entity_poly.type
_entity_poly.pdbx_seq_one_letter_code
_entity_poly.pdbx_strand_id
1 'polypeptide(L)'
;GTFIKSFTGSHRFALDYLLEEVLHQQPEGVQAFLLRTSILDRLCGPLCEAVMAAEPGSGTETLAYLERANLFIVPLDDERRWYRYHHLFADSLRHRLHQSLAASADRAEGMAELHLRASTWYEESGLEVEAFHHAAAARDFTRAERLIEGRGMPLYFRGVLIPVLNWLKSLPTEVLDARPALWTAFASATLATGQAEDAKEKLRAAESALEGVPLDGKTRDVVGRIAAIRATLAIGRREPDAIIAQSRRALEYLDPANLAYRTSTKWKMGFAYRLQGDLSAAGQAYAEVLSASQASGNTVFTLMALASLGDIQEAEIELRRAAQTYRSVLDLAGDMPLPSAIAIAHL
;
A
#
# COMPACT_ATOMS: atom_id res chain seq x y z
N GLY A 1 -10.99 15.06 31.65
CA GLY A 1 -10.81 15.56 30.29
C GLY A 1 -10.06 16.90 30.21
N THR A 2 -9.66 17.52 31.33
CA THR A 2 -9.12 18.90 31.33
C THR A 2 -7.61 18.98 31.65
N PHE A 3 -6.97 17.86 32.00
CA PHE A 3 -5.57 17.86 32.43
C PHE A 3 -4.54 17.78 31.25
N ILE A 4 -4.98 17.42 30.06
CA ILE A 4 -4.11 17.21 28.88
C ILE A 4 -3.86 18.52 28.09
N LYS A 5 -4.62 19.59 28.34
CA LYS A 5 -4.53 20.86 27.60
C LYS A 5 -3.52 21.90 28.14
N SER A 6 -2.83 21.61 29.24
CA SER A 6 -1.90 22.55 29.88
C SER A 6 -0.42 22.21 29.77
N PHE A 7 -0.04 21.26 28.90
CA PHE A 7 1.38 20.99 28.62
C PHE A 7 1.96 22.05 27.69
N THR A 8 2.31 23.19 28.27
CA THR A 8 3.07 24.26 27.60
C THR A 8 4.58 23.95 27.57
N GLY A 9 5.32 24.58 26.66
CA GLY A 9 6.70 24.28 26.29
C GLY A 9 7.71 24.00 27.43
N SER A 10 7.53 24.52 28.65
CA SER A 10 8.41 24.25 29.80
C SER A 10 8.37 22.79 30.28
N HIS A 11 7.25 22.09 30.11
CA HIS A 11 7.13 20.67 30.46
C HIS A 11 7.85 19.76 29.45
N ARG A 12 7.95 20.18 28.19
CA ARG A 12 8.69 19.45 27.17
C ARG A 12 10.19 19.41 27.45
N PHE A 13 10.78 20.52 27.85
CA PHE A 13 12.18 20.58 28.26
C PHE A 13 12.48 19.74 29.49
N ALA A 14 11.60 19.72 30.50
CA ALA A 14 11.77 18.88 31.67
C ALA A 14 11.62 17.38 31.32
N LEU A 15 10.73 17.03 30.42
CA LEU A 15 10.56 15.65 29.94
C LEU A 15 11.79 15.21 29.12
N ASP A 16 12.26 16.06 28.21
CA ASP A 16 13.43 15.79 27.39
C ASP A 16 14.67 15.59 28.29
N TYR A 17 14.84 16.39 29.35
CA TYR A 17 15.91 16.23 30.31
C TYR A 17 15.82 14.92 31.12
N LEU A 18 14.61 14.56 31.61
CA LEU A 18 14.37 13.29 32.30
C LEU A 18 14.64 12.07 31.41
N LEU A 19 14.20 12.15 30.15
CA LEU A 19 14.44 11.10 29.16
C LEU A 19 15.92 10.95 28.85
N GLU A 20 16.64 12.09 28.83
CA GLU A 20 18.07 12.15 28.64
C GLU A 20 18.82 11.46 29.76
N GLU A 21 18.45 11.76 30.99
CA GLU A 21 19.02 11.15 32.20
C GLU A 21 18.76 9.63 32.22
N VAL A 22 17.53 9.21 31.94
CA VAL A 22 17.17 7.78 31.87
C VAL A 22 17.95 7.05 30.79
N LEU A 23 18.14 7.66 29.62
CA LEU A 23 18.88 7.05 28.52
C LEU A 23 20.38 6.91 28.88
N HIS A 24 20.98 7.94 29.44
CA HIS A 24 22.40 7.91 29.83
C HIS A 24 22.73 6.90 30.94
N GLN A 25 21.76 6.55 31.77
CA GLN A 25 21.92 5.52 32.81
C GLN A 25 21.88 4.10 32.27
N GLN A 26 21.47 3.89 30.99
CA GLN A 26 21.42 2.57 30.42
C GLN A 26 22.78 2.12 29.86
N PRO A 27 23.07 0.81 29.84
CA PRO A 27 24.21 0.27 29.11
C PRO A 27 24.26 0.73 27.67
N GLU A 28 25.44 0.92 27.09
CA GLU A 28 25.60 1.40 25.69
C GLU A 28 24.83 0.58 24.67
N GLY A 29 24.77 -0.76 24.82
CA GLY A 29 23.99 -1.63 23.95
C GLY A 29 22.49 -1.34 24.00
N VAL A 30 21.95 -1.02 25.20
CA VAL A 30 20.53 -0.66 25.38
C VAL A 30 20.27 0.74 24.82
N GLN A 31 21.19 1.70 25.00
CA GLN A 31 21.08 3.02 24.39
C GLN A 31 21.03 2.92 22.86
N ALA A 32 21.93 2.15 22.25
CA ALA A 32 21.96 1.90 20.81
C ALA A 32 20.68 1.23 20.32
N PHE A 33 20.16 0.24 21.07
CA PHE A 33 18.89 -0.42 20.79
C PHE A 33 17.73 0.59 20.77
N LEU A 34 17.55 1.36 21.84
CA LEU A 34 16.49 2.36 21.97
C LEU A 34 16.54 3.38 20.82
N LEU A 35 17.71 3.91 20.51
CA LEU A 35 17.88 4.89 19.44
C LEU A 35 17.54 4.30 18.06
N ARG A 36 18.14 3.17 17.69
CA ARG A 36 18.01 2.61 16.35
C ARG A 36 16.62 2.02 16.08
N THR A 37 15.98 1.42 17.10
CA THR A 37 14.63 0.87 16.97
C THR A 37 13.52 1.92 17.11
N SER A 38 13.85 3.17 17.46
CA SER A 38 12.89 4.28 17.55
C SER A 38 12.21 4.62 16.22
N ILE A 39 12.78 4.19 15.09
CA ILE A 39 12.16 4.32 13.76
C ILE A 39 10.91 3.46 13.59
N LEU A 40 10.69 2.49 14.47
CA LEU A 40 9.60 1.54 14.42
C LEU A 40 8.38 2.06 15.20
N ASP A 41 7.18 1.89 14.65
CA ASP A 41 5.94 2.23 15.34
C ASP A 41 5.52 1.13 16.33
N ARG A 42 5.89 -0.11 16.03
CA ARG A 42 5.71 -1.27 16.90
C ARG A 42 6.94 -2.16 16.87
N LEU A 43 7.21 -2.83 17.97
CA LEU A 43 8.42 -3.58 18.23
C LEU A 43 8.09 -5.04 18.50
N CYS A 44 8.85 -5.95 17.92
CA CYS A 44 8.93 -7.33 18.37
C CYS A 44 10.41 -7.78 18.31
N GLY A 45 10.76 -8.82 19.05
CA GLY A 45 12.15 -9.30 19.12
C GLY A 45 12.80 -9.45 17.75
N PRO A 46 12.23 -10.29 16.85
CA PRO A 46 12.83 -10.52 15.53
C PRO A 46 12.96 -9.26 14.65
N LEU A 47 11.99 -8.33 14.72
CA LEU A 47 12.09 -7.04 13.99
C LEU A 47 13.22 -6.17 14.52
N CYS A 48 13.33 -6.07 15.85
CA CYS A 48 14.42 -5.32 16.48
C CYS A 48 15.80 -5.92 16.14
N GLU A 49 15.90 -7.24 16.13
CA GLU A 49 17.11 -7.96 15.72
C GLU A 49 17.50 -7.66 14.28
N ALA A 50 16.53 -7.66 13.37
CA ALA A 50 16.74 -7.32 11.96
C ALA A 50 17.24 -5.87 11.80
N VAL A 51 16.62 -4.90 12.48
CA VAL A 51 17.02 -3.49 12.43
C VAL A 51 18.42 -3.29 13.02
N MET A 52 18.73 -3.97 14.12
CA MET A 52 20.01 -3.89 14.80
C MET A 52 21.12 -4.69 14.12
N ALA A 53 20.81 -5.59 13.19
CA ALA A 53 21.68 -6.64 12.68
C ALA A 53 22.32 -7.45 13.84
N ALA A 54 21.50 -7.84 14.81
CA ALA A 54 21.90 -8.50 16.03
C ALA A 54 21.57 -10.00 16.00
N GLU A 55 22.17 -10.74 16.93
CA GLU A 55 21.93 -12.18 17.08
C GLU A 55 20.48 -12.51 17.45
N PRO A 56 19.94 -13.63 16.96
CA PRO A 56 18.60 -14.09 17.32
C PRO A 56 18.40 -14.23 18.83
N GLY A 57 17.27 -13.77 19.34
CA GLY A 57 16.91 -13.80 20.77
C GLY A 57 17.29 -12.52 21.54
N SER A 58 18.32 -11.80 21.08
CA SER A 58 18.81 -10.58 21.78
C SER A 58 17.77 -9.46 21.83
N GLY A 59 16.96 -9.31 20.78
CA GLY A 59 15.87 -8.34 20.71
C GLY A 59 14.78 -8.65 21.72
N THR A 60 14.39 -9.90 21.84
CA THR A 60 13.39 -10.37 22.82
C THR A 60 13.88 -10.15 24.25
N GLU A 61 15.13 -10.47 24.54
CA GLU A 61 15.73 -10.26 25.86
C GLU A 61 15.80 -8.78 26.23
N THR A 62 16.17 -7.93 25.27
CA THR A 62 16.22 -6.47 25.48
C THR A 62 14.83 -5.90 25.71
N LEU A 63 13.80 -6.30 24.96
CA LEU A 63 12.42 -5.87 25.20
C LEU A 63 11.92 -6.29 26.58
N ALA A 64 12.19 -7.53 27.00
CA ALA A 64 11.84 -8.01 28.31
C ALA A 64 12.60 -7.25 29.45
N TYR A 65 13.83 -6.85 29.21
CA TYR A 65 14.58 -5.97 30.12
C TYR A 65 13.90 -4.60 30.23
N LEU A 66 13.60 -3.96 29.11
CA LEU A 66 12.97 -2.63 29.07
C LEU A 66 11.61 -2.63 29.76
N GLU A 67 10.82 -3.68 29.60
CA GLU A 67 9.53 -3.83 30.28
C GLU A 67 9.71 -3.95 31.80
N ARG A 68 10.59 -4.83 32.27
CA ARG A 68 10.87 -5.01 33.71
C ARG A 68 11.42 -3.74 34.36
N ALA A 69 12.22 -2.98 33.63
CA ALA A 69 12.78 -1.72 34.07
C ALA A 69 11.80 -0.52 33.93
N ASN A 70 10.58 -0.73 33.46
CA ASN A 70 9.58 0.31 33.17
C ASN A 70 10.12 1.44 32.26
N LEU A 71 10.89 1.09 31.25
CA LEU A 71 11.56 2.04 30.36
C LEU A 71 10.66 2.44 29.16
N PHE A 72 9.49 2.98 29.48
CA PHE A 72 8.57 3.63 28.52
C PHE A 72 8.14 2.78 27.32
N ILE A 73 8.14 1.44 27.47
CA ILE A 73 7.50 0.53 26.51
C ILE A 73 6.17 0.03 27.05
N VAL A 74 5.25 -0.24 26.12
CA VAL A 74 3.89 -0.69 26.42
C VAL A 74 3.63 -1.93 25.60
N PRO A 75 3.20 -3.07 26.20
CA PRO A 75 2.77 -4.23 25.44
C PRO A 75 1.49 -3.91 24.66
N LEU A 76 1.38 -4.47 23.45
CA LEU A 76 0.23 -4.31 22.56
C LEU A 76 -0.66 -5.55 22.51
N ASP A 77 -0.18 -6.68 23.01
CA ASP A 77 -0.91 -7.94 23.13
C ASP A 77 -0.66 -8.61 24.49
N ASP A 78 -1.57 -9.50 24.87
CA ASP A 78 -1.51 -10.25 26.14
C ASP A 78 -0.35 -11.27 26.14
N GLU A 79 0.11 -11.68 24.96
CA GLU A 79 1.22 -12.63 24.79
C GLU A 79 2.59 -11.95 24.84
N ARG A 80 2.60 -10.61 24.98
CA ARG A 80 3.82 -9.79 25.06
C ARG A 80 4.80 -10.05 23.92
N ARG A 81 4.26 -10.26 22.73
CA ARG A 81 5.05 -10.39 21.50
C ARG A 81 5.30 -9.04 20.82
N TRP A 82 4.30 -8.14 20.93
CA TRP A 82 4.37 -6.82 20.35
C TRP A 82 4.35 -5.74 21.41
N TYR A 83 5.20 -4.74 21.21
CA TYR A 83 5.35 -3.57 22.07
C TYR A 83 5.31 -2.30 21.24
N ARG A 84 5.17 -1.18 21.91
CA ARG A 84 5.45 0.15 21.36
C ARG A 84 6.14 1.00 22.40
N TYR A 85 6.93 1.97 21.92
CA TYR A 85 7.38 3.04 22.80
C TYR A 85 6.20 3.95 23.15
N HIS A 86 6.24 4.53 24.37
CA HIS A 86 5.36 5.66 24.68
C HIS A 86 5.67 6.79 23.70
N HIS A 87 4.63 7.43 23.11
CA HIS A 87 4.79 8.37 21.98
C HIS A 87 5.82 9.49 22.25
N LEU A 88 5.80 10.14 23.43
CA LEU A 88 6.76 11.20 23.78
C LEU A 88 8.21 10.68 23.85
N PHE A 89 8.38 9.44 24.33
CA PHE A 89 9.70 8.80 24.38
C PHE A 89 10.21 8.47 22.98
N ALA A 90 9.36 7.91 22.12
CA ALA A 90 9.69 7.62 20.73
C ALA A 90 10.14 8.89 19.98
N ASP A 91 9.44 10.01 20.15
CA ASP A 91 9.78 11.27 19.50
C ASP A 91 11.13 11.82 19.95
N SER A 92 11.42 11.77 21.26
CA SER A 92 12.74 12.15 21.80
C SER A 92 13.86 11.24 21.28
N LEU A 93 13.65 9.92 21.26
CA LEU A 93 14.63 8.97 20.71
C LEU A 93 14.90 9.22 19.22
N ARG A 94 13.86 9.44 18.42
CA ARG A 94 13.97 9.78 16.99
C ARG A 94 14.77 11.07 16.79
N HIS A 95 14.47 12.10 17.58
CA HIS A 95 15.20 13.35 17.52
C HIS A 95 16.70 13.16 17.82
N ARG A 96 17.04 12.39 18.86
CA ARG A 96 18.42 12.05 19.21
C ARG A 96 19.12 11.19 18.17
N LEU A 97 18.43 10.21 17.61
CA LEU A 97 18.97 9.42 16.51
C LEU A 97 19.35 10.33 15.33
N HIS A 98 18.47 11.28 14.97
CA HIS A 98 18.77 12.26 13.93
C HIS A 98 20.00 13.13 14.28
N GLN A 99 20.15 13.55 15.53
CA GLN A 99 21.30 14.34 15.97
C GLN A 99 22.61 13.53 15.97
N SER A 100 22.58 12.29 16.48
CA SER A 100 23.76 11.42 16.53
C SER A 100 24.27 11.06 15.14
N LEU A 101 23.36 10.78 14.20
CA LEU A 101 23.71 10.54 12.81
C LEU A 101 24.15 11.83 12.09
N ALA A 102 23.69 13.02 12.53
CA ALA A 102 24.10 14.29 11.95
C ALA A 102 25.57 14.63 12.19
N ALA A 103 26.14 14.10 13.25
CA ALA A 103 27.53 14.30 13.59
C ALA A 103 28.50 13.36 12.84
N SER A 104 27.97 12.32 12.14
CA SER A 104 28.76 11.40 11.33
C SER A 104 28.67 11.75 9.84
N ALA A 105 29.76 11.51 9.09
CA ALA A 105 29.79 11.73 7.63
C ALA A 105 28.77 10.86 6.87
N ASP A 106 28.34 9.74 7.47
CA ASP A 106 27.45 8.72 6.87
C ASP A 106 25.98 8.85 7.31
N ARG A 107 25.53 10.05 7.66
CA ARG A 107 24.20 10.31 8.22
C ARG A 107 23.04 9.72 7.42
N ALA A 108 23.03 9.97 6.11
CA ALA A 108 21.93 9.56 5.25
C ALA A 108 21.94 8.04 5.05
N GLU A 109 23.12 7.44 4.94
CA GLU A 109 23.28 5.99 4.78
C GLU A 109 22.86 5.24 6.04
N GLY A 110 23.25 5.72 7.23
CA GLY A 110 22.88 5.06 8.48
C GLY A 110 21.38 5.01 8.74
N MET A 111 20.64 6.09 8.47
CA MET A 111 19.18 6.13 8.62
C MET A 111 18.48 5.28 7.56
N ALA A 112 18.90 5.39 6.29
CA ALA A 112 18.36 4.61 5.19
C ALA A 112 18.56 3.11 5.43
N GLU A 113 19.71 2.70 5.94
CA GLU A 113 20.01 1.30 6.24
C GLU A 113 19.07 0.71 7.32
N LEU A 114 18.81 1.46 8.41
CA LEU A 114 17.85 1.02 9.43
C LEU A 114 16.46 0.80 8.85
N HIS A 115 15.98 1.75 8.05
CA HIS A 115 14.69 1.63 7.37
C HIS A 115 14.68 0.50 6.33
N LEU A 116 15.78 0.27 5.62
CA LEU A 116 15.89 -0.81 4.63
C LEU A 116 15.80 -2.18 5.30
N ARG A 117 16.49 -2.39 6.43
CA ARG A 117 16.40 -3.62 7.23
C ARG A 117 14.99 -3.85 7.75
N ALA A 118 14.34 -2.82 8.28
CA ALA A 118 12.95 -2.89 8.70
C ALA A 118 12.03 -3.25 7.53
N SER A 119 12.18 -2.59 6.38
CA SER A 119 11.40 -2.88 5.17
C SER A 119 11.56 -4.34 4.72
N THR A 120 12.78 -4.86 4.77
CA THR A 120 13.06 -6.25 4.39
C THR A 120 12.34 -7.22 5.31
N TRP A 121 12.49 -7.05 6.62
CA TRP A 121 11.84 -7.90 7.60
C TRP A 121 10.30 -7.87 7.47
N TYR A 122 9.71 -6.68 7.32
CA TYR A 122 8.27 -6.54 7.15
C TYR A 122 7.77 -7.22 5.87
N GLU A 123 8.52 -7.10 4.77
CA GLU A 123 8.16 -7.75 3.52
C GLU A 123 8.22 -9.29 3.63
N GLU A 124 9.26 -9.85 4.25
CA GLU A 124 9.41 -11.29 4.52
C GLU A 124 8.32 -11.81 5.46
N SER A 125 7.85 -10.96 6.37
CA SER A 125 6.74 -11.25 7.29
C SER A 125 5.35 -11.05 6.68
N GLY A 126 5.24 -10.69 5.39
CA GLY A 126 3.96 -10.46 4.71
C GLY A 126 3.28 -9.13 5.06
N LEU A 127 3.97 -8.22 5.72
CA LEU A 127 3.47 -6.92 6.19
C LEU A 127 3.87 -5.82 5.17
N GLU A 128 3.28 -5.91 3.97
CA GLU A 128 3.68 -5.09 2.81
C GLU A 128 3.46 -3.58 3.01
N VAL A 129 2.49 -3.18 3.82
CA VAL A 129 2.20 -1.77 4.11
C VAL A 129 3.32 -1.13 4.91
N GLU A 130 3.75 -1.79 5.98
CA GLU A 130 4.86 -1.35 6.82
C GLU A 130 6.18 -1.40 6.03
N ALA A 131 6.37 -2.47 5.23
CA ALA A 131 7.50 -2.58 4.33
C ALA A 131 7.59 -1.38 3.36
N PHE A 132 6.47 -0.96 2.77
CA PHE A 132 6.39 0.21 1.91
C PHE A 132 6.75 1.50 2.66
N HIS A 133 6.21 1.72 3.86
CA HIS A 133 6.52 2.92 4.65
C HIS A 133 8.02 3.03 4.93
N HIS A 134 8.66 1.94 5.27
CA HIS A 134 10.10 1.93 5.54
C HIS A 134 10.93 2.04 4.25
N ALA A 135 10.55 1.42 3.13
CA ALA A 135 11.20 1.62 1.84
C ALA A 135 11.13 3.08 1.37
N ALA A 136 9.96 3.71 1.54
CA ALA A 136 9.74 5.12 1.23
C ALA A 136 10.63 6.04 2.08
N ALA A 137 10.75 5.77 3.39
CA ALA A 137 11.61 6.50 4.32
C ALA A 137 13.11 6.31 4.01
N ALA A 138 13.50 5.12 3.56
CA ALA A 138 14.86 4.82 3.09
C ALA A 138 15.20 5.47 1.74
N ARG A 139 14.22 6.05 1.04
CA ARG A 139 14.33 6.50 -0.36
C ARG A 139 14.72 5.38 -1.34
N ASP A 140 14.43 4.14 -1.00
CA ASP A 140 14.54 3.01 -1.93
C ASP A 140 13.33 3.01 -2.87
N PHE A 141 13.40 3.86 -3.90
CA PHE A 141 12.32 4.03 -4.87
C PHE A 141 12.00 2.75 -5.63
N THR A 142 13.01 1.89 -5.85
CA THR A 142 12.81 0.61 -6.55
C THR A 142 11.98 -0.36 -5.72
N ARG A 143 12.29 -0.48 -4.43
CA ARG A 143 11.53 -1.30 -3.50
C ARG A 143 10.14 -0.72 -3.25
N ALA A 144 10.03 0.59 -3.03
CA ALA A 144 8.75 1.27 -2.80
C ALA A 144 7.81 1.11 -3.99
N GLU A 145 8.31 1.29 -5.24
CA GLU A 145 7.57 1.05 -6.48
C GLU A 145 7.04 -0.38 -6.55
N ARG A 146 7.90 -1.38 -6.33
CA ARG A 146 7.51 -2.78 -6.34
C ARG A 146 6.46 -3.12 -5.27
N LEU A 147 6.61 -2.59 -4.06
CA LEU A 147 5.67 -2.79 -2.96
C LEU A 147 4.31 -2.14 -3.24
N ILE A 148 4.28 -0.94 -3.85
CA ILE A 148 3.02 -0.30 -4.27
C ILE A 148 2.25 -1.18 -5.24
N GLU A 149 2.94 -1.83 -6.17
CA GLU A 149 2.32 -2.74 -7.14
C GLU A 149 1.75 -4.00 -6.47
N GLY A 150 2.36 -4.45 -5.36
CA GLY A 150 1.90 -5.59 -4.57
C GLY A 150 1.97 -6.92 -5.32
N ARG A 151 1.78 -8.02 -4.60
CA ARG A 151 1.82 -9.39 -5.18
C ARG A 151 0.51 -9.83 -5.86
N GLY A 152 -0.41 -8.96 -6.15
CA GLY A 152 -1.69 -9.34 -6.77
C GLY A 152 -2.68 -8.20 -6.86
N MET A 153 -2.57 -7.22 -5.98
CA MET A 153 -3.36 -6.00 -6.01
C MET A 153 -2.52 -4.84 -5.48
N PRO A 154 -2.47 -3.71 -6.19
CA PRO A 154 -1.77 -2.52 -5.72
C PRO A 154 -2.21 -2.08 -4.33
N LEU A 155 -1.26 -1.58 -3.51
CA LEU A 155 -1.52 -1.18 -2.12
C LEU A 155 -2.62 -0.13 -1.99
N TYR A 156 -2.74 0.79 -2.95
CA TYR A 156 -3.76 1.84 -2.92
C TYR A 156 -5.20 1.30 -3.05
N PHE A 157 -5.40 0.09 -3.56
CA PHE A 157 -6.69 -0.60 -3.52
C PHE A 157 -6.91 -1.45 -2.25
N ARG A 158 -5.88 -1.59 -1.41
CA ARG A 158 -5.90 -2.36 -0.16
C ARG A 158 -6.02 -1.49 1.09
N GLY A 159 -6.61 -0.29 0.97
CA GLY A 159 -6.84 0.64 2.08
C GLY A 159 -5.66 1.58 2.38
N VAL A 160 -4.59 1.55 1.59
CA VAL A 160 -3.37 2.38 1.80
C VAL A 160 -3.29 3.53 0.78
N LEU A 161 -4.44 3.94 0.23
CA LEU A 161 -4.52 4.97 -0.81
C LEU A 161 -3.85 6.29 -0.40
N ILE A 162 -4.22 6.83 0.76
CA ILE A 162 -3.74 8.15 1.19
C ILE A 162 -2.24 8.18 1.48
N PRO A 163 -1.66 7.22 2.22
CA PRO A 163 -0.21 7.15 2.40
C PRO A 163 0.56 7.06 1.07
N VAL A 164 0.13 6.20 0.15
CA VAL A 164 0.76 6.07 -1.18
C VAL A 164 0.65 7.38 -1.96
N LEU A 165 -0.53 8.00 -1.98
CA LEU A 165 -0.75 9.26 -2.70
C LEU A 165 0.10 10.40 -2.13
N ASN A 166 0.20 10.52 -0.81
CA ASN A 166 1.03 11.53 -0.15
C ASN A 166 2.51 11.33 -0.46
N TRP A 167 2.98 10.08 -0.45
CA TRP A 167 4.35 9.78 -0.83
C TRP A 167 4.63 10.14 -2.29
N LEU A 168 3.77 9.75 -3.24
CA LEU A 168 3.92 10.10 -4.65
C LEU A 168 3.94 11.61 -4.87
N LYS A 169 3.11 12.38 -4.14
CA LYS A 169 3.11 13.85 -4.16
C LYS A 169 4.40 14.47 -3.61
N SER A 170 5.10 13.77 -2.72
CA SER A 170 6.36 14.25 -2.12
C SER A 170 7.58 14.00 -2.99
N LEU A 171 7.46 13.21 -4.06
CA LEU A 171 8.58 12.87 -4.93
C LEU A 171 8.92 14.04 -5.86
N PRO A 172 10.22 14.33 -6.08
CA PRO A 172 10.65 15.21 -7.13
C PRO A 172 10.22 14.72 -8.51
N THR A 173 9.91 15.64 -9.43
CA THR A 173 9.48 15.29 -10.79
C THR A 173 10.53 14.44 -11.51
N GLU A 174 11.81 14.72 -11.29
CA GLU A 174 12.93 13.98 -11.88
C GLU A 174 12.93 12.50 -11.48
N VAL A 175 12.49 12.18 -10.25
CA VAL A 175 12.36 10.80 -9.78
C VAL A 175 11.19 10.11 -10.46
N LEU A 176 10.07 10.81 -10.64
CA LEU A 176 8.89 10.30 -11.32
C LEU A 176 9.17 10.08 -12.82
N ASP A 177 9.86 11.02 -13.49
CA ASP A 177 10.21 10.94 -14.91
C ASP A 177 11.19 9.81 -15.20
N ALA A 178 12.13 9.55 -14.28
CA ALA A 178 13.03 8.41 -14.37
C ALA A 178 12.31 7.05 -14.16
N ARG A 179 11.06 7.05 -13.70
CA ARG A 179 10.29 5.86 -13.32
C ARG A 179 8.82 5.98 -13.76
N PRO A 180 8.51 5.81 -15.06
CA PRO A 180 7.14 5.98 -15.58
C PRO A 180 6.07 5.13 -14.89
N ALA A 181 6.44 4.00 -14.29
CA ALA A 181 5.52 3.19 -13.49
C ALA A 181 5.00 3.94 -12.24
N LEU A 182 5.80 4.82 -11.62
CA LEU A 182 5.33 5.67 -10.53
C LEU A 182 4.30 6.71 -11.00
N TRP A 183 4.46 7.26 -12.19
CA TRP A 183 3.43 8.11 -12.80
C TRP A 183 2.12 7.37 -13.00
N THR A 184 2.14 6.09 -13.44
CA THR A 184 0.91 5.30 -13.59
C THR A 184 0.27 4.97 -12.25
N ALA A 185 1.06 4.65 -11.22
CA ALA A 185 0.57 4.47 -9.85
C ALA A 185 -0.06 5.76 -9.32
N PHE A 186 0.56 6.92 -9.58
CA PHE A 186 0.05 8.23 -9.20
C PHE A 186 -1.28 8.55 -9.90
N ALA A 187 -1.37 8.30 -11.20
CA ALA A 187 -2.62 8.46 -11.96
C ALA A 187 -3.74 7.58 -11.40
N SER A 188 -3.45 6.30 -11.12
CA SER A 188 -4.42 5.37 -10.55
C SER A 188 -4.89 5.79 -9.15
N ALA A 189 -3.96 6.16 -8.26
CA ALA A 189 -4.27 6.62 -6.91
C ALA A 189 -5.07 7.94 -6.93
N THR A 190 -4.73 8.87 -7.83
CA THR A 190 -5.46 10.13 -8.02
C THR A 190 -6.88 9.87 -8.55
N LEU A 191 -7.02 8.96 -9.52
CA LEU A 191 -8.33 8.58 -10.05
C LEU A 191 -9.22 7.93 -8.99
N ALA A 192 -8.66 7.11 -8.11
CA ALA A 192 -9.37 6.50 -6.99
C ALA A 192 -9.92 7.52 -5.98
N THR A 193 -9.39 8.76 -5.95
CA THR A 193 -9.97 9.88 -5.18
C THR A 193 -11.03 10.69 -5.95
N GLY A 194 -11.41 10.25 -7.15
CA GLY A 194 -12.39 10.95 -8.02
C GLY A 194 -11.82 12.11 -8.84
N GLN A 195 -10.51 12.35 -8.80
CA GLN A 195 -9.83 13.47 -9.48
C GLN A 195 -9.44 13.08 -10.91
N ALA A 196 -10.43 12.97 -11.81
CA ALA A 196 -10.23 12.46 -13.17
C ALA A 196 -9.30 13.34 -14.05
N GLU A 197 -9.40 14.67 -13.94
CA GLU A 197 -8.57 15.58 -14.75
C GLU A 197 -7.10 15.53 -14.30
N ASP A 198 -6.84 15.54 -13.00
CA ASP A 198 -5.49 15.39 -12.45
C ASP A 198 -4.89 14.04 -12.84
N ALA A 199 -5.68 12.96 -12.85
CA ALA A 199 -5.22 11.65 -13.30
C ALA A 199 -4.80 11.66 -14.77
N LYS A 200 -5.51 12.39 -15.65
CA LYS A 200 -5.13 12.54 -17.05
C LYS A 200 -3.79 13.26 -17.22
N GLU A 201 -3.50 14.27 -16.39
CA GLU A 201 -2.21 14.96 -16.40
C GLU A 201 -1.07 14.00 -16.03
N LYS A 202 -1.24 13.18 -15.00
CA LYS A 202 -0.24 12.17 -14.61
C LYS A 202 -0.04 11.11 -15.69
N LEU A 203 -1.10 10.73 -16.43
CA LEU A 203 -0.97 9.82 -17.57
C LEU A 203 -0.18 10.46 -18.72
N ARG A 204 -0.39 11.75 -19.02
CA ARG A 204 0.42 12.46 -20.04
C ARG A 204 1.89 12.52 -19.62
N ALA A 205 2.16 12.80 -18.34
CA ALA A 205 3.52 12.78 -17.81
C ALA A 205 4.17 11.38 -17.93
N ALA A 206 3.42 10.30 -17.64
CA ALA A 206 3.88 8.94 -17.83
C ALA A 206 4.22 8.63 -19.29
N GLU A 207 3.41 9.11 -20.24
CA GLU A 207 3.65 8.93 -21.68
C GLU A 207 4.86 9.72 -22.14
N SER A 208 4.99 10.98 -21.71
CA SER A 208 6.15 11.80 -22.02
C SER A 208 7.45 11.20 -21.47
N ALA A 209 7.42 10.65 -20.27
CA ALA A 209 8.55 9.95 -19.67
C ALA A 209 8.95 8.65 -20.40
N LEU A 210 8.06 8.11 -21.24
CA LEU A 210 8.32 6.94 -22.08
C LEU A 210 8.86 7.28 -23.48
N GLU A 211 8.87 8.58 -23.87
CA GLU A 211 9.36 9.00 -25.18
C GLU A 211 10.84 8.67 -25.33
N GLY A 212 11.17 7.93 -26.39
CA GLY A 212 12.55 7.50 -26.66
C GLY A 212 13.05 6.33 -25.81
N VAL A 213 12.24 5.81 -24.88
CA VAL A 213 12.60 4.63 -24.07
C VAL A 213 12.36 3.35 -24.88
N PRO A 214 13.30 2.40 -24.92
CA PRO A 214 13.10 1.11 -25.60
C PRO A 214 11.88 0.37 -25.05
N LEU A 215 11.10 -0.25 -25.95
CA LEU A 215 9.90 -0.99 -25.61
C LEU A 215 10.25 -2.42 -25.14
N ASP A 216 10.92 -2.54 -24.00
CA ASP A 216 11.18 -3.80 -23.31
C ASP A 216 9.93 -4.33 -22.55
N GLY A 217 10.05 -5.45 -21.86
CA GLY A 217 8.95 -6.06 -21.14
C GLY A 217 8.36 -5.14 -20.06
N LYS A 218 9.21 -4.39 -19.33
CA LYS A 218 8.74 -3.46 -18.28
C LYS A 218 8.04 -2.25 -18.87
N THR A 219 8.64 -1.66 -19.89
CA THR A 219 8.05 -0.50 -20.60
C THR A 219 6.72 -0.87 -21.25
N ARG A 220 6.63 -2.07 -21.86
CA ARG A 220 5.35 -2.60 -22.39
C ARG A 220 4.28 -2.67 -21.31
N ASP A 221 4.59 -3.23 -20.15
CA ASP A 221 3.62 -3.33 -19.04
C ASP A 221 3.14 -1.95 -18.59
N VAL A 222 4.02 -0.95 -18.50
CA VAL A 222 3.62 0.44 -18.19
C VAL A 222 2.67 1.00 -19.25
N VAL A 223 2.93 0.79 -20.54
CA VAL A 223 2.02 1.18 -21.63
C VAL A 223 0.66 0.50 -21.48
N GLY A 224 0.64 -0.78 -21.11
CA GLY A 224 -0.56 -1.53 -20.82
C GLY A 224 -1.36 -0.96 -19.64
N ARG A 225 -0.68 -0.57 -18.56
CA ARG A 225 -1.30 0.09 -17.40
C ARG A 225 -1.89 1.45 -17.77
N ILE A 226 -1.20 2.27 -18.55
CA ILE A 226 -1.73 3.55 -19.05
C ILE A 226 -3.04 3.32 -19.79
N ALA A 227 -3.07 2.36 -20.71
CA ALA A 227 -4.29 2.01 -21.43
C ALA A 227 -5.41 1.51 -20.52
N ALA A 228 -5.09 0.68 -19.50
CA ALA A 228 -6.06 0.21 -18.51
C ALA A 228 -6.67 1.35 -17.68
N ILE A 229 -5.88 2.38 -17.32
CA ILE A 229 -6.38 3.55 -16.59
C ILE A 229 -7.24 4.43 -17.52
N ARG A 230 -6.87 4.58 -18.79
CA ARG A 230 -7.69 5.27 -19.80
C ARG A 230 -9.04 4.59 -20.02
N ALA A 231 -9.09 3.25 -20.00
CA ALA A 231 -10.33 2.52 -20.01
C ALA A 231 -11.21 2.87 -18.80
N THR A 232 -10.62 3.02 -17.59
CA THR A 232 -11.37 3.45 -16.41
C THR A 232 -11.91 4.87 -16.54
N LEU A 233 -11.14 5.80 -17.09
CA LEU A 233 -11.62 7.15 -17.38
C LEU A 233 -12.78 7.17 -18.39
N ALA A 234 -12.77 6.28 -19.38
CA ALA A 234 -13.85 6.13 -20.35
C ALA A 234 -15.14 5.53 -19.72
N ILE A 235 -15.03 4.71 -18.66
CA ILE A 235 -16.19 4.23 -17.88
C ILE A 235 -16.96 5.41 -17.31
N GLY A 236 -16.28 6.38 -16.67
CA GLY A 236 -16.92 7.55 -16.08
C GLY A 236 -17.69 8.41 -17.10
N ARG A 237 -17.35 8.31 -18.40
CA ARG A 237 -18.03 8.98 -19.51
C ARG A 237 -19.02 8.09 -20.24
N ARG A 238 -19.12 6.81 -19.85
CA ARG A 238 -19.98 5.78 -20.48
C ARG A 238 -19.73 5.65 -21.99
N GLU A 239 -18.47 5.64 -22.40
CA GLU A 239 -18.02 5.53 -23.79
C GLU A 239 -17.60 4.07 -24.12
N PRO A 240 -18.50 3.18 -24.52
CA PRO A 240 -18.21 1.74 -24.62
C PRO A 240 -17.11 1.43 -25.64
N ASP A 241 -17.09 2.11 -26.78
CA ASP A 241 -16.09 1.87 -27.82
C ASP A 241 -14.69 2.27 -27.35
N ALA A 242 -14.57 3.38 -26.60
CA ALA A 242 -13.32 3.82 -26.02
C ALA A 242 -12.86 2.84 -24.90
N ILE A 243 -13.78 2.33 -24.09
CA ILE A 243 -13.47 1.32 -23.06
C ILE A 243 -12.90 0.07 -23.74
N ILE A 244 -13.55 -0.45 -24.80
CA ILE A 244 -13.12 -1.66 -25.51
C ILE A 244 -11.76 -1.43 -26.18
N ALA A 245 -11.59 -0.32 -26.89
CA ALA A 245 -10.32 0.00 -27.56
C ALA A 245 -9.15 0.08 -26.59
N GLN A 246 -9.30 0.81 -25.47
CA GLN A 246 -8.28 0.93 -24.47
C GLN A 246 -8.04 -0.39 -23.71
N SER A 247 -9.07 -1.17 -23.45
CA SER A 247 -8.93 -2.47 -22.80
C SER A 247 -8.21 -3.50 -23.68
N ARG A 248 -8.49 -3.53 -25.00
CA ARG A 248 -7.74 -4.38 -25.95
C ARG A 248 -6.27 -4.00 -25.98
N ARG A 249 -5.98 -2.70 -26.08
CA ARG A 249 -4.62 -2.20 -26.02
C ARG A 249 -3.93 -2.56 -24.70
N ALA A 250 -4.62 -2.44 -23.57
CA ALA A 250 -4.08 -2.83 -22.28
C ALA A 250 -3.70 -4.32 -22.25
N LEU A 251 -4.60 -5.22 -22.70
CA LEU A 251 -4.33 -6.67 -22.70
C LEU A 251 -3.21 -7.10 -23.66
N GLU A 252 -2.97 -6.33 -24.73
CA GLU A 252 -1.87 -6.56 -25.66
C GLU A 252 -0.49 -6.25 -25.02
N TYR A 253 -0.42 -5.19 -24.19
CA TYR A 253 0.84 -4.69 -23.65
C TYR A 253 1.12 -5.16 -22.22
N LEU A 254 0.11 -5.43 -21.40
CA LEU A 254 0.27 -5.90 -20.02
C LEU A 254 1.01 -7.24 -19.96
N ASP A 255 1.97 -7.32 -19.04
CA ASP A 255 2.64 -8.58 -18.72
C ASP A 255 1.60 -9.66 -18.38
N PRO A 256 1.73 -10.89 -18.93
CA PRO A 256 0.85 -12.00 -18.57
C PRO A 256 0.78 -12.27 -17.06
N ALA A 257 1.84 -12.03 -16.31
CA ALA A 257 1.89 -12.17 -14.86
C ALA A 257 1.19 -11.04 -14.10
N ASN A 258 0.88 -9.92 -14.76
CA ASN A 258 0.16 -8.79 -14.15
C ASN A 258 -1.35 -9.09 -14.06
N LEU A 259 -1.70 -10.09 -13.24
CA LEU A 259 -3.05 -10.61 -13.13
C LEU A 259 -4.06 -9.55 -12.67
N ALA A 260 -3.68 -8.65 -11.75
CA ALA A 260 -4.59 -7.63 -11.22
C ALA A 260 -5.08 -6.67 -12.31
N TYR A 261 -4.17 -6.09 -13.09
CA TYR A 261 -4.54 -5.20 -14.19
C TYR A 261 -5.26 -5.93 -15.31
N ARG A 262 -4.84 -7.15 -15.66
CA ARG A 262 -5.49 -7.96 -16.69
C ARG A 262 -6.93 -8.33 -16.31
N THR A 263 -7.16 -8.78 -15.07
CA THR A 263 -8.48 -9.12 -14.55
C THR A 263 -9.39 -7.88 -14.51
N SER A 264 -8.92 -6.76 -13.99
CA SER A 264 -9.69 -5.51 -13.98
C SER A 264 -10.02 -5.00 -15.40
N THR A 265 -9.10 -5.20 -16.35
CA THR A 265 -9.30 -4.80 -17.74
C THR A 265 -10.39 -5.65 -18.42
N LYS A 266 -10.40 -6.96 -18.17
CA LYS A 266 -11.48 -7.84 -18.66
C LYS A 266 -12.84 -7.46 -18.06
N TRP A 267 -12.90 -7.11 -16.78
CA TRP A 267 -14.13 -6.62 -16.16
C TRP A 267 -14.65 -5.35 -16.86
N LYS A 268 -13.77 -4.40 -17.19
CA LYS A 268 -14.12 -3.18 -17.94
C LYS A 268 -14.68 -3.50 -19.34
N MET A 269 -14.14 -4.51 -20.00
CA MET A 269 -14.72 -4.97 -21.29
C MET A 269 -16.14 -5.51 -21.10
N GLY A 270 -16.37 -6.32 -20.07
CA GLY A 270 -17.73 -6.79 -19.74
C GLY A 270 -18.69 -5.63 -19.50
N PHE A 271 -18.24 -4.61 -18.76
CA PHE A 271 -19.03 -3.39 -18.54
C PHE A 271 -19.35 -2.65 -19.86
N ALA A 272 -18.39 -2.55 -20.78
CA ALA A 272 -18.62 -1.91 -22.08
C ALA A 272 -19.60 -2.71 -22.94
N TYR A 273 -19.49 -4.04 -23.00
CA TYR A 273 -20.45 -4.89 -23.71
C TYR A 273 -21.86 -4.74 -23.14
N ARG A 274 -22.01 -4.67 -21.81
CA ARG A 274 -23.30 -4.39 -21.16
C ARG A 274 -23.87 -3.04 -21.58
N LEU A 275 -23.04 -1.99 -21.68
CA LEU A 275 -23.48 -0.68 -22.18
C LEU A 275 -23.95 -0.71 -23.64
N GLN A 276 -23.40 -1.60 -24.47
CA GLN A 276 -23.83 -1.84 -25.87
C GLN A 276 -25.05 -2.75 -25.98
N GLY A 277 -25.53 -3.33 -24.87
CA GLY A 277 -26.63 -4.28 -24.86
C GLY A 277 -26.22 -5.72 -25.22
N ASP A 278 -24.94 -6.00 -25.44
CA ASP A 278 -24.43 -7.35 -25.68
C ASP A 278 -24.26 -8.11 -24.35
N LEU A 279 -25.38 -8.58 -23.79
CA LEU A 279 -25.42 -9.30 -22.53
C LEU A 279 -24.62 -10.61 -22.57
N SER A 280 -24.58 -11.26 -23.73
CA SER A 280 -23.83 -12.52 -23.91
C SER A 280 -22.33 -12.30 -23.80
N ALA A 281 -21.77 -11.32 -24.52
CA ALA A 281 -20.35 -10.98 -24.43
C ALA A 281 -19.98 -10.44 -23.03
N ALA A 282 -20.88 -9.66 -22.40
CA ALA A 282 -20.68 -9.20 -21.03
C ALA A 282 -20.61 -10.35 -20.03
N GLY A 283 -21.55 -11.30 -20.11
CA GLY A 283 -21.59 -12.49 -19.26
C GLY A 283 -20.33 -13.35 -19.39
N GLN A 284 -19.84 -13.56 -20.62
CA GLN A 284 -18.59 -14.29 -20.86
C GLN A 284 -17.38 -13.58 -20.23
N ALA A 285 -17.27 -12.27 -20.43
CA ALA A 285 -16.16 -11.49 -19.84
C ALA A 285 -16.17 -11.56 -18.30
N TYR A 286 -17.34 -11.44 -17.67
CA TYR A 286 -17.47 -11.54 -16.22
C TYR A 286 -17.21 -12.96 -15.68
N ALA A 287 -17.60 -14.00 -16.42
CA ALA A 287 -17.28 -15.38 -16.05
C ALA A 287 -15.75 -15.65 -16.11
N GLU A 288 -15.04 -15.08 -17.09
CA GLU A 288 -13.58 -15.15 -17.13
C GLU A 288 -12.93 -14.41 -15.93
N VAL A 289 -13.47 -13.24 -15.58
CA VAL A 289 -13.01 -12.50 -14.38
C VAL A 289 -13.25 -13.32 -13.12
N LEU A 290 -14.42 -13.94 -12.97
CA LEU A 290 -14.76 -14.79 -11.83
C LEU A 290 -13.78 -15.94 -11.69
N SER A 291 -13.55 -16.67 -12.78
CA SER A 291 -12.61 -17.80 -12.79
C SER A 291 -11.18 -17.37 -12.42
N ALA A 292 -10.68 -16.28 -13.02
CA ALA A 292 -9.33 -15.78 -12.76
C ALA A 292 -9.17 -15.26 -11.33
N SER A 293 -10.18 -14.56 -10.79
CA SER A 293 -10.14 -14.01 -9.43
C SER A 293 -10.24 -15.10 -8.36
N GLN A 294 -11.04 -16.14 -8.57
CA GLN A 294 -11.09 -17.31 -7.68
C GLN A 294 -9.77 -18.06 -7.66
N ALA A 295 -9.17 -18.31 -8.83
CA ALA A 295 -7.87 -18.98 -8.93
C ALA A 295 -6.73 -18.21 -8.25
N SER A 296 -6.78 -16.88 -8.24
CA SER A 296 -5.80 -16.01 -7.59
C SER A 296 -6.13 -15.64 -6.14
N GLY A 297 -7.29 -16.06 -5.61
CA GLY A 297 -7.77 -15.68 -4.29
C GLY A 297 -8.15 -14.18 -4.17
N ASN A 298 -8.41 -13.51 -5.29
CA ASN A 298 -8.74 -12.08 -5.29
C ASN A 298 -10.24 -11.87 -5.02
N THR A 299 -10.60 -11.77 -3.74
CA THR A 299 -11.99 -11.64 -3.28
C THR A 299 -12.69 -10.41 -3.84
N VAL A 300 -11.98 -9.28 -4.04
CA VAL A 300 -12.59 -8.05 -4.57
C VAL A 300 -13.10 -8.26 -6.01
N PHE A 301 -12.24 -8.78 -6.89
CA PHE A 301 -12.69 -9.06 -8.27
C PHE A 301 -13.70 -10.22 -8.35
N THR A 302 -13.65 -11.17 -7.41
CA THR A 302 -14.69 -12.22 -7.30
C THR A 302 -16.04 -11.60 -7.01
N LEU A 303 -16.13 -10.69 -6.03
CA LEU A 303 -17.36 -9.97 -5.69
C LEU A 303 -17.86 -9.11 -6.84
N MET A 304 -16.98 -8.34 -7.48
CA MET A 304 -17.32 -7.50 -8.63
C MET A 304 -17.89 -8.35 -9.80
N ALA A 305 -17.26 -9.49 -10.08
CA ALA A 305 -17.71 -10.38 -11.15
C ALA A 305 -19.06 -11.02 -10.83
N LEU A 306 -19.25 -11.52 -9.59
CA LEU A 306 -20.53 -12.09 -9.15
C LEU A 306 -21.65 -11.05 -9.21
N ALA A 307 -21.43 -9.83 -8.69
CA ALA A 307 -22.43 -8.76 -8.76
C ALA A 307 -22.80 -8.44 -10.22
N SER A 308 -21.80 -8.31 -11.10
CA SER A 308 -22.03 -8.04 -12.52
C SER A 308 -22.75 -9.17 -13.24
N LEU A 309 -22.49 -10.45 -12.87
CA LEU A 309 -23.23 -11.60 -13.38
C LEU A 309 -24.69 -11.61 -12.87
N GLY A 310 -24.90 -11.22 -11.62
CA GLY A 310 -26.25 -11.02 -11.08
C GLY A 310 -27.06 -10.00 -11.88
N ASP A 311 -26.42 -8.84 -12.22
CA ASP A 311 -27.04 -7.81 -13.07
C ASP A 311 -27.43 -8.35 -14.47
N ILE A 312 -26.57 -9.19 -15.08
CA ILE A 312 -26.90 -9.83 -16.39
C ILE A 312 -28.09 -10.76 -16.24
N GLN A 313 -28.09 -11.63 -15.23
CA GLN A 313 -29.19 -12.59 -14.97
C GLN A 313 -30.51 -11.85 -14.69
N GLU A 314 -30.47 -10.73 -13.99
CA GLU A 314 -31.64 -9.88 -13.77
C GLU A 314 -32.15 -9.28 -15.10
N ALA A 315 -31.26 -8.77 -15.94
CA ALA A 315 -31.60 -8.22 -17.25
C ALA A 315 -32.19 -9.29 -18.20
N GLU A 316 -31.78 -10.56 -18.06
CA GLU A 316 -32.32 -11.73 -18.78
C GLU A 316 -33.59 -12.32 -18.13
N ILE A 317 -34.09 -11.68 -17.04
CA ILE A 317 -35.28 -12.12 -16.29
C ILE A 317 -35.08 -13.47 -15.58
N GLU A 318 -33.84 -13.90 -15.36
CA GLU A 318 -33.50 -15.11 -14.60
C GLU A 318 -33.49 -14.82 -13.08
N LEU A 319 -34.59 -14.26 -12.54
CA LEU A 319 -34.65 -13.65 -11.20
C LEU A 319 -34.24 -14.61 -10.05
N ARG A 320 -34.54 -15.91 -10.16
CA ARG A 320 -34.14 -16.90 -9.15
C ARG A 320 -32.63 -17.07 -9.09
N ARG A 321 -32.01 -17.08 -10.28
CA ARG A 321 -30.54 -17.22 -10.41
C ARG A 321 -29.85 -15.96 -9.97
N ALA A 322 -30.32 -14.79 -10.35
CA ALA A 322 -29.83 -13.49 -9.87
C ALA A 322 -29.86 -13.41 -8.33
N ALA A 323 -31.00 -13.77 -7.71
CA ALA A 323 -31.13 -13.78 -6.26
C ALA A 323 -30.14 -14.74 -5.57
N GLN A 324 -29.85 -15.89 -6.16
CA GLN A 324 -28.84 -16.82 -5.63
C GLN A 324 -27.42 -16.23 -5.76
N THR A 325 -27.11 -15.63 -6.92
CA THR A 325 -25.80 -14.97 -7.15
C THR A 325 -25.58 -13.81 -6.18
N TYR A 326 -26.57 -12.95 -5.96
CA TYR A 326 -26.46 -11.85 -5.00
C TYR A 326 -26.34 -12.33 -3.54
N ARG A 327 -26.97 -13.46 -3.15
CA ARG A 327 -26.72 -14.06 -1.83
C ARG A 327 -25.27 -14.48 -1.68
N SER A 328 -24.69 -15.10 -2.70
CA SER A 328 -23.26 -15.45 -2.68
C SER A 328 -22.35 -14.21 -2.55
N VAL A 329 -22.74 -13.06 -3.14
CA VAL A 329 -22.04 -11.79 -2.94
C VAL A 329 -22.10 -11.35 -1.48
N LEU A 330 -23.30 -11.40 -0.87
CA LEU A 330 -23.50 -11.00 0.52
C LEU A 330 -22.73 -11.89 1.51
N ASP A 331 -22.78 -13.21 1.30
CA ASP A 331 -22.06 -14.18 2.14
C ASP A 331 -20.55 -13.93 2.07
N LEU A 332 -20.00 -13.75 0.88
CA LEU A 332 -18.58 -13.49 0.67
C LEU A 332 -18.15 -12.10 1.21
N ALA A 333 -19.02 -11.10 1.11
CA ALA A 333 -18.76 -9.75 1.62
C ALA A 333 -18.81 -9.68 3.15
N GLY A 334 -19.63 -10.52 3.79
CA GLY A 334 -19.75 -10.61 5.25
C GLY A 334 -18.44 -11.01 5.95
N ASP A 335 -17.58 -11.72 5.26
CA ASP A 335 -16.27 -12.15 5.75
C ASP A 335 -15.15 -11.10 5.52
N MET A 336 -15.47 -9.97 4.89
CA MET A 336 -14.47 -8.93 4.57
C MET A 336 -14.41 -7.83 5.62
N PRO A 337 -13.23 -7.21 5.85
CA PRO A 337 -13.13 -5.99 6.64
C PRO A 337 -14.02 -4.88 6.08
N LEU A 338 -14.76 -4.18 6.96
CA LEU A 338 -15.74 -3.14 6.62
C LEU A 338 -15.33 -2.13 5.50
N PRO A 339 -14.07 -1.62 5.46
CA PRO A 339 -13.69 -0.66 4.42
C PRO A 339 -13.78 -1.20 2.99
N SER A 340 -13.48 -2.49 2.80
CA SER A 340 -13.53 -3.15 1.49
C SER A 340 -14.98 -3.44 1.05
N ALA A 341 -15.84 -3.83 1.99
CA ALA A 341 -17.26 -4.06 1.72
C ALA A 341 -18.00 -2.77 1.32
N ILE A 342 -17.66 -1.63 1.95
CA ILE A 342 -18.25 -0.32 1.62
C ILE A 342 -17.84 0.13 0.21
N ALA A 343 -16.58 -0.08 -0.19
CA ALA A 343 -16.10 0.29 -1.52
C ALA A 343 -16.83 -0.51 -2.63
N ILE A 344 -17.22 -1.75 -2.36
CA ILE A 344 -17.94 -2.61 -3.30
C ILE A 344 -19.44 -2.26 -3.37
N ALA A 345 -20.03 -1.84 -2.26
CA ALA A 345 -21.44 -1.43 -2.23
C ALA A 345 -21.73 -0.12 -2.99
N HIS A 346 -20.69 0.63 -3.36
CA HIS A 346 -20.77 1.86 -4.15
C HIS A 346 -20.41 1.65 -5.64
N LEU A 347 -20.09 0.42 -6.06
CA LEU A 347 -19.88 0.03 -7.46
C LEU A 347 -21.13 -0.59 -8.07
#